data_e91c60966d473c4d5885dc6cf3d94ecd
#
_entry.id   e91c60966d473c4d5885dc6cf3d94ecd
#
_cell.length_a   1.000
_cell.length_b   1.000
_cell.length_c   1.000
_cell.angle_alpha   90.00
_cell.angle_beta   90.00
_cell.angle_gamma   90.00
#
_symmetry.space_group_name_H-M   'P 1'
#
loop_
_entity.id
_entity.type
_entity.pdbx_description
1 polymer ?
#
loop_
_entity_poly.entity_id
_entity_poly.type
_entity_poly.pdbx_seq_one_letter_code
_entity_poly.pdbx_strand_id
1 'polypeptide(L)'
;SLDSAVVRHGPDALRYFLMREVGFSNDGDFSFERFDAVYESELANGLGNLASRALAMIEKYRGGIVPSGGEAESLEAAGERALMAYAVAMDGTDLKGAAEAIVALVTEANGYITVSAPWALAKANDDARLDAVLAALARALVRLAVLAAPLMPAKAAALWTALGQAGTPDAGWERAQAPAIAGARVVKPENLFPRE
;
A
#
# COMPACT_ATOMS: atom_id res chain seq x y z
N SER A 1 -9.38 -11.76 -24.19
CA SER A 1 -9.90 -12.75 -23.23
C SER A 1 -9.36 -12.46 -21.84
N LEU A 2 -9.97 -13.02 -20.80
CA LEU A 2 -9.47 -12.91 -19.41
C LEU A 2 -8.05 -13.50 -19.28
N ASP A 3 -7.75 -14.57 -20.00
CA ASP A 3 -6.41 -15.15 -20.01
C ASP A 3 -5.36 -14.15 -20.49
N SER A 4 -5.68 -13.36 -21.51
CA SER A 4 -4.79 -12.31 -22.01
C SER A 4 -4.56 -11.20 -20.97
N ALA A 5 -5.56 -10.88 -20.16
CA ALA A 5 -5.43 -9.91 -19.07
C ALA A 5 -4.54 -10.45 -17.94
N VAL A 6 -4.69 -11.74 -17.59
CA VAL A 6 -3.83 -12.40 -16.60
C VAL A 6 -2.37 -12.43 -17.05
N VAL A 7 -2.14 -12.76 -18.33
CA VAL A 7 -0.77 -12.77 -18.90
C VAL A 7 -0.14 -11.37 -18.85
N ARG A 8 -0.95 -10.32 -19.07
CA ARG A 8 -0.47 -8.95 -19.18
C ARG A 8 0.02 -8.38 -17.82
N HIS A 9 -0.78 -8.43 -16.78
CA HIS A 9 -0.47 -7.80 -15.49
C HIS A 9 -0.62 -8.73 -14.28
N GLY A 10 -0.93 -9.98 -14.52
CA GLY A 10 -1.11 -10.98 -13.47
C GLY A 10 -2.53 -11.03 -12.88
N PRO A 11 -2.83 -12.11 -12.14
CA PRO A 11 -4.19 -12.36 -11.64
C PRO A 11 -4.64 -11.34 -10.58
N ASP A 12 -3.75 -10.89 -9.72
CA ASP A 12 -4.09 -9.92 -8.67
C ASP A 12 -4.47 -8.56 -9.25
N ALA A 13 -3.77 -8.10 -10.29
CA ALA A 13 -4.09 -6.85 -10.97
C ALA A 13 -5.45 -6.93 -11.68
N LEU A 14 -5.74 -8.06 -12.32
CA LEU A 14 -7.05 -8.28 -12.93
C LEU A 14 -8.16 -8.31 -11.87
N ARG A 15 -7.93 -9.04 -10.76
CA ARG A 15 -8.87 -9.11 -9.64
C ARG A 15 -9.16 -7.72 -9.07
N TYR A 16 -8.11 -6.93 -8.81
CA TYR A 16 -8.23 -5.55 -8.36
C TYR A 16 -9.06 -4.70 -9.32
N PHE A 17 -8.72 -4.76 -10.61
CA PHE A 17 -9.42 -4.00 -11.65
C PHE A 17 -10.90 -4.32 -11.71
N LEU A 18 -11.26 -5.60 -11.69
CA LEU A 18 -12.67 -6.00 -11.72
C LEU A 18 -13.43 -5.49 -10.48
N MET A 19 -12.84 -5.57 -9.30
CA MET A 19 -13.46 -5.03 -8.07
C MET A 19 -13.54 -3.50 -8.07
N ARG A 20 -12.58 -2.84 -8.70
CA ARG A 20 -12.47 -1.39 -8.78
C ARG A 20 -13.46 -0.77 -9.78
N GLU A 21 -13.71 -1.44 -10.92
CA GLU A 21 -14.46 -0.88 -12.04
C GLU A 21 -15.89 -1.45 -12.15
N VAL A 22 -16.09 -2.70 -11.73
CA VAL A 22 -17.38 -3.37 -11.88
C VAL A 22 -18.20 -3.19 -10.61
N GLY A 23 -19.18 -2.29 -10.63
CA GLY A 23 -20.21 -2.22 -9.60
C GLY A 23 -21.12 -3.46 -9.68
N PHE A 24 -21.62 -3.94 -8.54
CA PHE A 24 -22.50 -5.13 -8.44
C PHE A 24 -23.79 -5.04 -9.27
N SER A 25 -24.17 -3.86 -9.70
CA SER A 25 -25.45 -3.58 -10.38
C SER A 25 -25.35 -3.22 -11.86
N ASN A 26 -24.17 -3.10 -12.43
CA ASN A 26 -23.99 -2.69 -13.80
C ASN A 26 -23.01 -3.61 -14.54
N ASP A 27 -23.35 -3.98 -15.77
CA ASP A 27 -22.38 -4.58 -16.70
C ASP A 27 -21.29 -3.57 -17.00
N GLY A 28 -20.08 -3.83 -16.53
CA GLY A 28 -18.91 -3.01 -16.81
C GLY A 28 -18.27 -3.44 -18.12
N ASP A 29 -17.99 -2.48 -18.98
CA ASP A 29 -17.20 -2.73 -20.19
C ASP A 29 -15.73 -2.91 -19.82
N PHE A 30 -15.19 -4.12 -20.03
CA PHE A 30 -13.77 -4.38 -19.91
C PHE A 30 -13.04 -3.87 -21.16
N SER A 31 -12.10 -2.93 -20.98
CA SER A 31 -11.13 -2.59 -22.02
C SER A 31 -9.71 -2.75 -21.49
N PHE A 32 -8.80 -3.22 -22.36
CA PHE A 32 -7.39 -3.32 -22.01
C PHE A 32 -6.76 -1.95 -21.77
N GLU A 33 -7.15 -0.95 -22.51
CA GLU A 33 -6.69 0.42 -22.34
C GLU A 33 -7.03 0.95 -20.92
N ARG A 34 -8.25 0.71 -20.45
CA ARG A 34 -8.66 1.10 -19.10
C ARG A 34 -7.95 0.26 -18.04
N PHE A 35 -7.77 -1.04 -18.29
CA PHE A 35 -7.04 -1.92 -17.39
C PHE A 35 -5.58 -1.48 -17.23
N ASP A 36 -4.90 -1.17 -18.33
CA ASP A 36 -3.53 -0.66 -18.32
C ASP A 36 -3.44 0.68 -17.58
N ALA A 37 -4.36 1.59 -17.82
CA ALA A 37 -4.40 2.89 -17.16
C ALA A 37 -4.56 2.76 -15.63
N VAL A 38 -5.44 1.89 -15.16
CA VAL A 38 -5.63 1.61 -13.72
C VAL A 38 -4.39 0.92 -13.14
N TYR A 39 -3.85 -0.08 -13.83
CA TYR A 39 -2.62 -0.74 -13.41
C TYR A 39 -1.47 0.24 -13.25
N GLU A 40 -1.24 1.08 -14.25
CA GLU A 40 -0.15 2.04 -14.22
C GLU A 40 -0.34 3.10 -13.11
N SER A 41 -1.52 3.70 -13.03
CA SER A 41 -1.75 4.82 -12.12
C SER A 41 -1.91 4.40 -10.66
N GLU A 42 -2.68 3.36 -10.38
CA GLU A 42 -3.03 2.98 -9.02
C GLU A 42 -2.10 1.90 -8.44
N LEU A 43 -1.64 0.95 -9.25
CA LEU A 43 -0.80 -0.15 -8.77
C LEU A 43 0.69 0.13 -8.97
N ALA A 44 1.17 0.32 -10.19
CA ALA A 44 2.60 0.53 -10.44
C ALA A 44 3.10 1.87 -9.88
N ASN A 45 2.46 2.98 -10.24
CA ASN A 45 2.83 4.33 -9.76
C ASN A 45 2.23 4.66 -8.39
N GLY A 46 1.22 3.94 -7.94
CA GLY A 46 0.60 4.07 -6.63
C GLY A 46 1.26 3.19 -5.57
N LEU A 47 0.68 2.03 -5.30
CA LEU A 47 1.10 1.13 -4.22
C LEU A 47 2.51 0.58 -4.44
N GLY A 48 2.86 0.18 -5.65
CA GLY A 48 4.19 -0.35 -5.98
C GLY A 48 5.28 0.69 -5.77
N ASN A 49 5.06 1.91 -6.23
CA ASN A 49 5.99 3.03 -6.04
C ASN A 49 6.15 3.40 -4.56
N LEU A 50 5.05 3.45 -3.81
CA LEU A 50 5.08 3.73 -2.37
C LEU A 50 5.91 2.68 -1.62
N ALA A 51 5.63 1.40 -1.83
CA ALA A 51 6.36 0.31 -1.18
C ALA A 51 7.86 0.35 -1.54
N SER A 52 8.17 0.48 -2.82
CA SER A 52 9.56 0.54 -3.28
C SER A 52 10.34 1.72 -2.67
N ARG A 53 9.75 2.91 -2.66
CA ARG A 53 10.39 4.12 -2.10
C ARG A 53 10.57 4.03 -0.60
N ALA A 54 9.53 3.67 0.14
CA ALA A 54 9.57 3.61 1.60
C ALA A 54 10.58 2.56 2.09
N LEU A 55 10.54 1.34 1.52
CA LEU A 55 11.44 0.27 1.92
C LEU A 55 12.89 0.55 1.52
N ALA A 56 13.12 1.16 0.35
CA ALA A 56 14.46 1.58 -0.04
C ALA A 56 15.05 2.67 0.88
N MET A 57 14.22 3.58 1.39
CA MET A 57 14.67 4.60 2.35
C MET A 57 14.97 4.00 3.73
N ILE A 58 14.16 3.06 4.21
CA ILE A 58 14.44 2.35 5.47
C ILE A 58 15.75 1.56 5.34
N GLU A 59 15.96 0.87 4.22
CA GLU A 59 17.23 0.19 3.95
C GLU A 59 18.40 1.17 3.95
N LYS A 60 18.29 2.24 3.17
CA LYS A 60 19.36 3.21 3.00
C LYS A 60 19.74 3.95 4.29
N TYR A 61 18.76 4.38 5.06
CA TYR A 61 18.99 5.27 6.20
C TYR A 61 19.03 4.55 7.55
N ARG A 62 18.48 3.35 7.64
CA ARG A 62 18.39 2.58 8.90
C ARG A 62 18.76 1.11 8.75
N GLY A 63 19.48 0.74 7.67
CA GLY A 63 19.98 -0.62 7.47
C GLY A 63 18.89 -1.69 7.42
N GLY A 64 17.71 -1.33 6.95
CA GLY A 64 16.57 -2.23 6.84
C GLY A 64 15.80 -2.45 8.15
N ILE A 65 16.11 -1.73 9.21
CA ILE A 65 15.38 -1.82 10.48
C ILE A 65 14.42 -0.63 10.59
N VAL A 66 13.14 -0.91 10.78
CA VAL A 66 12.15 0.14 11.00
C VAL A 66 12.44 0.85 12.32
N PRO A 67 12.67 2.18 12.31
CA PRO A 67 12.98 2.90 13.52
C PRO A 67 11.75 3.04 14.43
N SER A 68 12.01 3.27 15.72
CA SER A 68 11.02 3.82 16.63
C SER A 68 10.88 5.31 16.33
N GLY A 69 9.71 5.74 15.93
CA GLY A 69 9.44 7.14 15.60
C GLY A 69 8.14 7.59 16.24
N GLY A 70 8.04 8.90 16.48
CA GLY A 70 6.80 9.52 16.92
C GLY A 70 5.68 9.41 15.89
N GLU A 71 4.50 9.80 16.28
CA GLU A 71 3.34 9.84 15.39
C GLU A 71 3.52 10.94 14.35
N ALA A 72 3.19 10.61 13.11
CA ALA A 72 3.02 11.57 12.03
C ALA A 72 1.50 11.80 11.87
N GLU A 73 0.96 12.74 12.64
CA GLU A 73 -0.50 12.95 12.79
C GLU A 73 -1.27 12.91 11.47
N SER A 74 -0.76 13.55 10.42
CA SER A 74 -1.44 13.61 9.12
C SER A 74 -1.56 12.24 8.45
N LEU A 75 -0.50 11.43 8.47
CA LEU A 75 -0.49 10.12 7.85
C LEU A 75 -1.21 9.07 8.71
N GLU A 76 -1.13 9.17 10.03
CA GLU A 76 -1.93 8.33 10.93
C GLU A 76 -3.43 8.61 10.75
N ALA A 77 -3.83 9.87 10.71
CA ALA A 77 -5.22 10.25 10.45
C ALA A 77 -5.71 9.76 9.07
N ALA A 78 -4.88 9.81 8.04
CA ALA A 78 -5.18 9.25 6.72
C ALA A 78 -5.39 7.73 6.81
N GLY A 79 -4.56 7.02 7.57
CA GLY A 79 -4.68 5.59 7.81
C GLY A 79 -6.00 5.23 8.51
N GLU A 80 -6.36 5.95 9.54
CA GLU A 80 -7.62 5.76 10.27
C GLU A 80 -8.84 6.02 9.38
N ARG A 81 -8.83 7.11 8.62
CA ARG A 81 -9.90 7.38 7.64
C ARG A 81 -10.03 6.26 6.62
N ALA A 82 -8.93 5.75 6.10
CA ALA A 82 -8.93 4.64 5.15
C ALA A 82 -9.52 3.36 5.75
N LEU A 83 -9.14 3.01 6.98
CA LEU A 83 -9.70 1.85 7.68
C LEU A 83 -11.21 1.98 7.88
N MET A 84 -11.69 3.13 8.31
CA MET A 84 -13.12 3.39 8.49
C MET A 84 -13.89 3.32 7.18
N ALA A 85 -13.42 3.99 6.13
CA ALA A 85 -14.04 3.97 4.82
C ALA A 85 -14.06 2.56 4.21
N TYR A 86 -12.97 1.81 4.36
CA TYR A 86 -12.87 0.43 3.90
C TYR A 86 -13.85 -0.49 4.64
N ALA A 87 -13.93 -0.39 5.97
CA ALA A 87 -14.85 -1.20 6.76
C ALA A 87 -16.31 -0.95 6.35
N VAL A 88 -16.71 0.31 6.22
CA VAL A 88 -18.06 0.68 5.76
C VAL A 88 -18.35 0.14 4.36
N ALA A 89 -17.39 0.27 3.44
CA ALA A 89 -17.52 -0.26 2.07
C ALA A 89 -17.69 -1.78 2.06
N MET A 90 -16.85 -2.50 2.80
CA MET A 90 -16.90 -3.98 2.86
C MET A 90 -18.18 -4.48 3.51
N ASP A 91 -18.65 -3.86 4.58
CA ASP A 91 -19.93 -4.18 5.22
C ASP A 91 -21.11 -3.98 4.27
N GLY A 92 -21.02 -2.97 3.41
CA GLY A 92 -22.02 -2.69 2.36
C GLY A 92 -21.81 -3.48 1.05
N THR A 93 -20.83 -4.38 1.00
CA THR A 93 -20.45 -5.09 -0.25
C THR A 93 -20.07 -4.13 -1.39
N ASP A 94 -19.54 -2.96 -1.04
CA ASP A 94 -19.04 -1.95 -1.98
C ASP A 94 -17.53 -2.16 -2.23
N LEU A 95 -17.21 -3.07 -3.14
CA LEU A 95 -15.82 -3.39 -3.48
C LEU A 95 -15.09 -2.21 -4.12
N LYS A 96 -15.81 -1.39 -4.88
CA LYS A 96 -15.27 -0.17 -5.47
C LYS A 96 -14.86 0.83 -4.37
N GLY A 97 -15.74 1.07 -3.40
CA GLY A 97 -15.45 1.93 -2.26
C GLY A 97 -14.27 1.41 -1.42
N ALA A 98 -14.14 0.09 -1.26
CA ALA A 98 -12.99 -0.52 -0.61
C ALA A 98 -11.68 -0.24 -1.37
N ALA A 99 -11.67 -0.39 -2.69
CA ALA A 99 -10.52 -0.05 -3.52
C ALA A 99 -10.19 1.45 -3.47
N GLU A 100 -11.18 2.32 -3.46
CA GLU A 100 -11.01 3.77 -3.32
C GLU A 100 -10.37 4.16 -1.98
N ALA A 101 -10.72 3.48 -0.89
CA ALA A 101 -10.08 3.69 0.41
C ALA A 101 -8.59 3.36 0.39
N ILE A 102 -8.20 2.28 -0.29
CA ILE A 102 -6.79 1.91 -0.50
C ILE A 102 -6.07 3.00 -1.29
N VAL A 103 -6.63 3.42 -2.43
CA VAL A 103 -6.05 4.46 -3.29
C VAL A 103 -5.87 5.78 -2.54
N ALA A 104 -6.83 6.17 -1.71
CA ALA A 104 -6.75 7.38 -0.90
C ALA A 104 -5.54 7.33 0.05
N LEU A 105 -5.33 6.23 0.77
CA LEU A 105 -4.18 6.10 1.67
C LEU A 105 -2.85 6.06 0.90
N VAL A 106 -2.80 5.37 -0.23
CA VAL A 106 -1.61 5.35 -1.10
C VAL A 106 -1.25 6.75 -1.58
N THR A 107 -2.22 7.53 -2.00
CA THR A 107 -2.05 8.91 -2.47
C THR A 107 -1.52 9.82 -1.36
N GLU A 108 -2.13 9.75 -0.17
CA GLU A 108 -1.68 10.50 1.01
C GLU A 108 -0.25 10.13 1.41
N ALA A 109 0.10 8.84 1.43
CA ALA A 109 1.42 8.37 1.80
C ALA A 109 2.50 8.80 0.78
N ASN A 110 2.22 8.71 -0.52
CA ASN A 110 3.13 9.22 -1.56
C ASN A 110 3.31 10.75 -1.47
N GLY A 111 2.24 11.48 -1.21
CA GLY A 111 2.27 12.92 -0.95
C GLY A 111 3.09 13.26 0.30
N TYR A 112 2.92 12.48 1.37
CA TYR A 112 3.66 12.63 2.61
C TYR A 112 5.19 12.47 2.42
N ILE A 113 5.64 11.52 1.60
CA ILE A 113 7.06 11.40 1.24
C ILE A 113 7.57 12.69 0.58
N THR A 114 6.79 13.25 -0.34
CA THR A 114 7.17 14.47 -1.07
C THR A 114 7.29 15.68 -0.14
N VAL A 115 6.30 15.87 0.74
CA VAL A 115 6.26 17.01 1.67
C VAL A 115 7.31 16.87 2.77
N SER A 116 7.49 15.67 3.34
CA SER A 116 8.43 15.40 4.43
C SER A 116 9.88 15.40 3.96
N ALA A 117 10.13 15.16 2.67
CA ALA A 117 11.44 15.13 2.04
C ALA A 117 12.50 14.37 2.88
N PRO A 118 12.37 13.06 3.11
CA PRO A 118 13.27 12.30 4.00
C PRO A 118 14.74 12.42 3.65
N TRP A 119 15.05 12.60 2.37
CA TRP A 119 16.41 12.82 1.87
C TRP A 119 17.01 14.14 2.38
N ALA A 120 16.18 15.18 2.56
CA ALA A 120 16.61 16.46 3.12
C ALA A 120 16.83 16.34 4.64
N LEU A 121 15.96 15.59 5.33
CA LEU A 121 16.13 15.30 6.77
C LEU A 121 17.42 14.52 7.03
N ALA A 122 17.70 13.51 6.22
CA ALA A 122 18.95 12.74 6.30
C ALA A 122 20.18 13.63 6.06
N LYS A 123 20.14 14.53 5.07
CA LYS A 123 21.22 15.47 4.78
C LYS A 123 21.43 16.48 5.92
N ALA A 124 20.35 16.87 6.59
CA ALA A 124 20.39 17.80 7.73
C ALA A 124 20.74 17.11 9.06
N ASN A 125 20.92 15.78 9.08
CA ASN A 125 21.09 14.96 10.28
C ASN A 125 19.94 15.13 11.31
N ASP A 126 18.73 15.40 10.81
CA ASP A 126 17.52 15.45 11.64
C ASP A 126 16.96 14.04 11.84
N ASP A 127 17.68 13.25 12.62
CA ASP A 127 17.39 11.82 12.81
C ASP A 127 16.02 11.58 13.45
N ALA A 128 15.60 12.42 14.40
CA ALA A 128 14.33 12.25 15.08
C ALA A 128 13.15 12.41 14.11
N ARG A 129 13.18 13.42 13.24
CA ARG A 129 12.13 13.61 12.22
C ARG A 129 12.21 12.56 11.12
N LEU A 130 13.41 12.16 10.70
CA LEU A 130 13.60 11.10 9.73
C LEU A 130 13.02 9.77 10.25
N ASP A 131 13.28 9.43 11.51
CA ASP A 131 12.74 8.22 12.14
C ASP A 131 11.22 8.25 12.21
N ALA A 132 10.63 9.39 12.58
CA ALA A 132 9.17 9.56 12.59
C ALA A 132 8.56 9.34 11.19
N VAL A 133 9.17 9.89 10.14
CA VAL A 133 8.71 9.72 8.75
C VAL A 133 8.80 8.28 8.31
N LEU A 134 9.93 7.61 8.52
CA LEU A 134 10.14 6.23 8.10
C LEU A 134 9.22 5.26 8.86
N ALA A 135 9.04 5.47 10.17
CA ALA A 135 8.13 4.68 10.98
C ALA A 135 6.67 4.84 10.54
N ALA A 136 6.24 6.06 10.24
CA ALA A 136 4.88 6.34 9.74
C ALA A 136 4.59 5.69 8.39
N LEU A 137 5.55 5.73 7.47
CA LEU A 137 5.43 5.05 6.17
C LEU A 137 5.34 3.54 6.33
N ALA A 138 6.13 2.95 7.22
CA ALA A 138 6.06 1.52 7.51
C ALA A 138 4.69 1.12 8.09
N ARG A 139 4.14 1.91 9.01
CA ARG A 139 2.78 1.69 9.55
C ARG A 139 1.71 1.81 8.47
N ALA A 140 1.80 2.79 7.58
CA ALA A 140 0.89 2.91 6.45
C ALA A 140 0.94 1.69 5.52
N LEU A 141 2.12 1.13 5.27
CA LEU A 141 2.28 -0.08 4.46
C LEU A 141 1.70 -1.33 5.14
N VAL A 142 1.78 -1.45 6.47
CA VAL A 142 1.10 -2.52 7.22
C VAL A 142 -0.41 -2.44 7.00
N ARG A 143 -1.01 -1.26 7.14
CA ARG A 143 -2.44 -1.03 6.87
C ARG A 143 -2.81 -1.41 5.45
N LEU A 144 -2.03 -0.94 4.47
CA LEU A 144 -2.27 -1.22 3.05
C LEU A 144 -2.19 -2.71 2.72
N ALA A 145 -1.24 -3.45 3.30
CA ALA A 145 -1.14 -4.89 3.09
C ALA A 145 -2.40 -5.62 3.59
N VAL A 146 -2.92 -5.23 4.75
CA VAL A 146 -4.17 -5.81 5.29
C VAL A 146 -5.37 -5.47 4.42
N LEU A 147 -5.53 -4.20 4.04
CA LEU A 147 -6.65 -3.75 3.20
C LEU A 147 -6.61 -4.37 1.80
N ALA A 148 -5.41 -4.54 1.24
CA ALA A 148 -5.23 -5.13 -0.10
C ALA A 148 -5.45 -6.66 -0.13
N ALA A 149 -5.34 -7.37 0.98
CA ALA A 149 -5.35 -8.83 1.01
C ALA A 149 -6.58 -9.47 0.34
N PRO A 150 -7.81 -9.03 0.56
CA PRO A 150 -8.98 -9.60 -0.13
C PRO A 150 -9.02 -9.28 -1.63
N LEU A 151 -8.43 -8.17 -2.06
CA LEU A 151 -8.45 -7.70 -3.44
C LEU A 151 -7.27 -8.25 -4.25
N MET A 152 -6.09 -8.32 -3.63
CA MET A 152 -4.83 -8.72 -4.26
C MET A 152 -4.02 -9.64 -3.33
N PRO A 153 -4.46 -10.88 -3.11
CA PRO A 153 -3.94 -11.74 -2.05
C PRO A 153 -2.45 -12.05 -2.18
N ALA A 154 -1.95 -12.32 -3.38
CA ALA A 154 -0.53 -12.63 -3.57
C ALA A 154 0.36 -11.40 -3.40
N LYS A 155 -0.07 -10.24 -3.91
CA LYS A 155 0.68 -8.98 -3.77
C LYS A 155 0.67 -8.47 -2.32
N ALA A 156 -0.45 -8.62 -1.62
CA ALA A 156 -0.55 -8.29 -0.21
C ALA A 156 0.36 -9.19 0.65
N ALA A 157 0.40 -10.49 0.37
CA ALA A 157 1.30 -11.42 1.05
C ALA A 157 2.77 -11.10 0.78
N ALA A 158 3.13 -10.74 -0.45
CA ALA A 158 4.49 -10.31 -0.79
C ALA A 158 4.90 -9.03 -0.04
N LEU A 159 4.01 -8.04 0.04
CA LEU A 159 4.24 -6.82 0.81
C LEU A 159 4.39 -7.12 2.32
N TRP A 160 3.54 -7.99 2.86
CA TRP A 160 3.58 -8.41 4.26
C TRP A 160 4.90 -9.05 4.63
N THR A 161 5.38 -9.96 3.79
CA THR A 161 6.71 -10.59 3.93
C THR A 161 7.84 -9.57 3.84
N ALA A 162 7.77 -8.65 2.89
CA ALA A 162 8.75 -7.57 2.73
C ALA A 162 8.83 -6.65 3.96
N LEU A 163 7.72 -6.48 4.67
CA LEU A 163 7.63 -5.75 5.94
C LEU A 163 8.12 -6.55 7.15
N GLY A 164 8.64 -7.76 6.94
CA GLY A 164 9.16 -8.62 8.02
C GLY A 164 8.09 -9.12 8.98
N GLN A 165 6.84 -9.20 8.53
CA GLN A 165 5.72 -9.61 9.36
C GLN A 165 5.49 -11.12 9.29
N ALA A 166 5.21 -11.74 10.42
CA ALA A 166 4.85 -13.16 10.49
C ALA A 166 3.40 -13.40 10.07
N GLY A 167 3.09 -14.61 9.58
CA GLY A 167 1.75 -15.00 9.16
C GLY A 167 1.33 -14.33 7.85
N THR A 168 0.03 -14.06 7.74
CA THR A 168 -0.61 -13.53 6.54
C THR A 168 -1.38 -12.24 6.85
N PRO A 169 -1.51 -11.31 5.90
CA PRO A 169 -2.17 -10.02 6.13
C PRO A 169 -3.70 -10.14 6.30
N ASP A 170 -4.33 -11.18 5.78
CA ASP A 170 -5.78 -11.41 5.87
C ASP A 170 -6.28 -11.62 7.31
N ALA A 171 -5.42 -12.10 8.21
CA ALA A 171 -5.71 -12.19 9.64
C ALA A 171 -5.29 -10.95 10.45
N GLY A 172 -4.94 -9.87 9.79
CA GLY A 172 -4.24 -8.73 10.38
C GLY A 172 -5.09 -7.49 10.71
N TRP A 173 -6.42 -7.58 10.76
CA TRP A 173 -7.25 -6.39 10.98
C TRP A 173 -6.88 -5.59 12.24
N GLU A 174 -6.68 -6.26 13.37
CA GLU A 174 -6.25 -5.61 14.61
C GLU A 174 -4.88 -4.92 14.46
N ARG A 175 -3.99 -5.51 13.67
CA ARG A 175 -2.69 -4.92 13.38
C ARG A 175 -2.77 -3.69 12.47
N ALA A 176 -3.76 -3.64 11.58
CA ALA A 176 -4.03 -2.46 10.78
C ALA A 176 -4.57 -1.31 11.64
N GLN A 177 -5.36 -1.62 12.68
CA GLN A 177 -5.88 -0.62 13.62
C GLN A 177 -4.78 -0.03 14.49
N ALA A 178 -3.84 -0.86 14.96
CA ALA A 178 -2.71 -0.45 15.79
C ALA A 178 -1.41 -1.07 15.26
N PRO A 179 -0.84 -0.56 14.16
CA PRO A 179 0.33 -1.14 13.56
C PRO A 179 1.57 -0.93 14.43
N ALA A 180 2.16 -2.03 14.88
CA ALA A 180 3.39 -2.06 15.66
C ALA A 180 4.49 -2.74 14.83
N ILE A 181 5.31 -1.96 14.15
CA ILE A 181 6.34 -2.46 13.22
C ILE A 181 7.76 -2.02 13.60
N ALA A 182 7.95 -1.16 14.60
CA ALA A 182 9.26 -0.73 15.04
C ALA A 182 10.15 -1.94 15.38
N GLY A 183 11.38 -1.91 14.92
CA GLY A 183 12.34 -3.00 15.10
C GLY A 183 12.22 -4.13 14.06
N ALA A 184 11.20 -4.16 13.23
CA ALA A 184 11.08 -5.15 12.16
C ALA A 184 12.18 -4.93 11.11
N ARG A 185 12.72 -6.05 10.61
CA ARG A 185 13.63 -6.04 9.47
C ARG A 185 12.81 -6.11 8.20
N VAL A 186 12.89 -5.05 7.39
CA VAL A 186 12.27 -4.99 6.08
C VAL A 186 13.25 -5.41 5.00
N VAL A 187 12.72 -5.91 3.90
CA VAL A 187 13.48 -6.25 2.70
C VAL A 187 12.78 -5.57 1.53
N LYS A 188 13.54 -4.87 0.70
CA LYS A 188 12.99 -4.32 -0.53
C LYS A 188 12.48 -5.49 -1.39
N PRO A 189 11.18 -5.58 -1.69
CA PRO A 189 10.66 -6.64 -2.54
C PRO A 189 11.15 -6.43 -3.97
N GLU A 190 11.16 -7.48 -4.77
CA GLU A 190 11.07 -7.32 -6.20
C GLU A 190 9.86 -6.44 -6.51
N ASN A 191 9.92 -5.68 -7.61
CA ASN A 191 8.85 -4.73 -7.93
C ASN A 191 7.49 -5.43 -7.89
N LEU A 192 6.61 -5.01 -6.97
CA LEU A 192 5.29 -5.64 -6.77
C LEU A 192 4.44 -5.55 -8.05
N PHE A 193 4.56 -4.44 -8.77
CA PHE A 193 3.83 -4.16 -9.99
C PHE A 193 4.82 -3.64 -11.05
N PRO A 194 5.51 -4.55 -11.78
CA PRO A 194 6.47 -4.17 -12.80
C PRO A 194 5.79 -3.37 -13.91
N ARG A 195 6.52 -2.38 -14.43
CA ARG A 195 6.16 -1.68 -15.67
C ARG A 195 6.67 -2.50 -16.83
N GLU A 196 5.90 -2.55 -17.91
CA GLU A 196 6.37 -3.11 -19.18
C GLU A 196 7.47 -2.25 -19.79
#